data_990d8592e441e99829e49bdf27c81723
#
_entry.id   990d8592e441e99829e49bdf27c81723
#
_cell.length_a   1.000
_cell.length_b   1.000
_cell.length_c   1.000
_cell.angle_alpha   90.00
_cell.angle_beta   90.00
_cell.angle_gamma   90.00
#
_symmetry.space_group_name_H-M   'P 1'
#
loop_
_entity.id
_entity.type
_entity.pdbx_description
1 polymer ?
#
loop_
_entity_poly.entity_id
_entity_poly.type
_entity_poly.pdbx_seq_one_letter_code
_entity_poly.pdbx_strand_id
1 'polypeptide(L)'
;DVPTADRMIDEQMDFFRERLDLVCGAGVERLWIDPGFGFALNLPDGPERVRYQTDNLVQSFRFRSLGWPTCVTMASSVYLFRDEARVAETAMAVLAVQARAGLIRSHEVARVQPVLDMVTMCA
;
A
#
# COMPACT_ATOMS: atom_id res chain seq x y z
N ASP A 1 14.53 -0.15 -17.59
CA ASP A 1 14.83 0.60 -16.35
C ASP A 1 13.64 0.51 -15.40
N VAL A 2 13.90 0.08 -14.17
CA VAL A 2 12.89 0.09 -13.10
C VAL A 2 12.68 1.57 -12.71
N PRO A 3 11.46 2.10 -12.76
CA PRO A 3 11.22 3.48 -12.36
C PRO A 3 11.56 3.67 -10.89
N THR A 4 12.00 4.87 -10.52
CA THR A 4 12.21 5.20 -9.11
C THR A 4 10.87 5.24 -8.38
N ALA A 5 10.88 4.99 -7.07
CA ALA A 5 9.68 5.06 -6.25
C ALA A 5 9.00 6.44 -6.34
N ASP A 6 9.78 7.53 -6.34
CA ASP A 6 9.27 8.89 -6.51
C ASP A 6 8.49 9.07 -7.81
N ARG A 7 9.07 8.64 -8.93
CA ARG A 7 8.41 8.74 -10.23
C ARG A 7 7.11 7.95 -10.27
N MET A 8 7.12 6.74 -9.71
CA MET A 8 5.92 5.92 -9.69
C MET A 8 4.82 6.54 -8.81
N ILE A 9 5.17 7.06 -7.66
CA ILE A 9 4.20 7.74 -6.79
C ILE A 9 3.62 8.97 -7.50
N ASP A 10 4.42 9.74 -8.21
CA ASP A 10 3.94 10.91 -8.96
C ASP A 10 2.97 10.50 -10.09
N GLU A 11 3.31 9.45 -10.86
CA GLU A 11 2.42 8.89 -11.89
C GLU A 11 1.10 8.36 -11.29
N GLN A 12 1.16 7.69 -10.13
CA GLN A 12 -0.04 7.24 -9.42
C GLN A 12 -0.86 8.42 -8.86
N MET A 13 -0.22 9.46 -8.37
CA MET A 13 -0.90 10.67 -7.89
C MET A 13 -1.72 11.32 -9.01
N ASP A 14 -1.16 11.43 -10.20
CA ASP A 14 -1.87 12.00 -11.36
C ASP A 14 -3.03 11.10 -11.79
N PHE A 15 -2.80 9.79 -11.84
CA PHE A 15 -3.86 8.81 -12.11
C PHE A 15 -5.01 8.92 -11.10
N PHE A 16 -4.71 8.96 -9.81
CA PHE A 16 -5.75 9.06 -8.79
C PHE A 16 -6.48 10.39 -8.81
N ARG A 17 -5.83 11.52 -9.11
CA ARG A 17 -6.52 12.80 -9.27
C ARG A 17 -7.59 12.72 -10.36
N GLU A 18 -7.23 12.21 -11.53
CA GLU A 18 -8.18 12.03 -12.63
C GLU A 18 -9.35 11.13 -12.23
N ARG A 19 -9.06 9.99 -11.56
CA ARG A 19 -10.11 9.04 -11.14
C ARG A 19 -11.02 9.60 -10.06
N LEU A 20 -10.45 10.34 -9.11
CA LEU A 20 -11.23 10.99 -8.06
C LEU A 20 -12.18 12.04 -8.64
N ASP A 21 -11.74 12.85 -9.60
CA ASP A 21 -12.61 13.82 -10.28
C ASP A 21 -13.79 13.12 -10.96
N LEU A 22 -13.56 12.01 -11.64
CA LEU A 22 -14.61 11.23 -12.28
C LEU A 22 -15.61 10.64 -11.28
N VAL A 23 -15.15 9.93 -10.25
CA VAL A 23 -16.03 9.21 -9.31
C VAL A 23 -16.77 10.17 -8.38
N CYS A 24 -16.11 11.23 -7.92
CA CYS A 24 -16.76 12.27 -7.11
C CYS A 24 -17.78 13.07 -7.94
N GLY A 25 -17.45 13.35 -9.21
CA GLY A 25 -18.39 13.97 -10.15
C GLY A 25 -19.62 13.11 -10.44
N ALA A 26 -19.50 11.78 -10.30
CA ALA A 26 -20.60 10.83 -10.38
C ALA A 26 -21.40 10.67 -9.06
N GLY A 27 -21.05 11.42 -8.01
CA GLY A 27 -21.77 11.41 -6.74
C GLY A 27 -21.25 10.42 -5.70
N VAL A 28 -20.05 9.87 -5.88
CA VAL A 28 -19.43 8.99 -4.84
C VAL A 28 -18.90 9.87 -3.71
N GLU A 29 -19.41 9.64 -2.50
CA GLU A 29 -19.09 10.44 -1.30
C GLU A 29 -18.13 9.74 -0.33
N ARG A 30 -17.86 8.45 -0.52
CA ARG A 30 -16.97 7.66 0.34
C ARG A 30 -16.17 6.68 -0.50
N LEU A 31 -14.85 6.75 -0.38
CA LEU A 31 -13.95 5.87 -1.11
C LEU A 31 -12.62 5.68 -0.38
N TRP A 32 -11.86 4.72 -0.83
CA TRP A 32 -10.50 4.44 -0.43
C TRP A 32 -9.61 4.46 -1.67
N ILE A 33 -8.38 4.96 -1.51
CA ILE A 33 -7.34 4.86 -2.54
C ILE A 33 -6.54 3.60 -2.27
N ASP A 34 -6.50 2.66 -3.21
CA ASP A 34 -5.66 1.45 -3.13
C ASP A 34 -4.54 1.55 -4.17
N PRO A 35 -3.28 1.77 -3.75
CA PRO A 35 -2.15 1.91 -4.67
C PRO A 35 -1.68 0.57 -5.28
N GLY A 36 -2.32 -0.55 -4.97
CA GLY A 36 -2.01 -1.84 -5.56
C GLY A 36 -0.70 -2.47 -5.06
N PHE A 37 -0.43 -2.40 -3.76
CA PHE A 37 0.73 -3.07 -3.19
C PHE A 37 0.82 -4.55 -3.59
N GLY A 38 1.99 -4.99 -4.03
CA GLY A 38 2.26 -6.37 -4.46
C GLY A 38 2.01 -6.66 -5.94
N PHE A 39 1.41 -5.75 -6.70
CA PHE A 39 1.03 -5.98 -8.10
C PHE A 39 2.03 -5.51 -9.15
N ALA A 40 3.30 -5.25 -8.81
CA ALA A 40 4.34 -4.92 -9.79
C ALA A 40 4.75 -6.13 -10.65
N LEU A 41 3.78 -6.76 -11.31
CA LEU A 41 3.96 -7.99 -12.08
C LEU A 41 4.75 -7.79 -13.38
N ASN A 42 4.92 -6.55 -13.79
CA ASN A 42 5.78 -6.16 -14.91
C ASN A 42 7.28 -6.21 -14.57
N LEU A 43 7.62 -6.30 -13.28
CA LEU A 43 9.00 -6.49 -12.83
C LEU A 43 9.32 -7.97 -12.63
N PRO A 44 10.55 -8.42 -12.93
CA PRO A 44 10.98 -9.77 -12.63
C PRO A 44 10.84 -10.10 -11.15
N ASP A 45 10.59 -11.36 -10.84
CA ASP A 45 10.63 -11.83 -9.44
C ASP A 45 12.04 -11.62 -8.87
N GLY A 46 12.10 -11.15 -7.63
CA GLY A 46 13.35 -11.01 -6.93
C GLY A 46 13.46 -9.76 -6.05
N PRO A 47 14.67 -9.50 -5.52
CA PRO A 47 14.91 -8.41 -4.58
C PRO A 47 14.52 -7.02 -5.10
N GLU A 48 14.67 -6.80 -6.40
CA GLU A 48 14.33 -5.50 -7.03
C GLU A 48 12.82 -5.23 -6.96
N ARG A 49 11.99 -6.24 -7.23
CA ARG A 49 10.54 -6.12 -7.09
C ARG A 49 10.14 -5.84 -5.64
N VAL A 50 10.74 -6.58 -4.70
CA VAL A 50 10.48 -6.39 -3.26
C VAL A 50 10.86 -4.98 -2.83
N ARG A 51 12.05 -4.53 -3.18
CA ARG A 51 12.53 -3.18 -2.88
C ARG A 51 11.60 -2.12 -3.46
N TYR A 52 11.30 -2.22 -4.73
CA TYR A 52 10.41 -1.29 -5.42
C TYR A 52 9.05 -1.16 -4.73
N GLN A 53 8.42 -2.30 -4.40
CA GLN A 53 7.13 -2.31 -3.71
C GLN A 53 7.21 -1.80 -2.27
N THR A 54 8.30 -2.10 -1.57
CA THR A 54 8.52 -1.59 -0.21
C THR A 54 8.71 -0.08 -0.21
N ASP A 55 9.51 0.45 -1.13
CA ASP A 55 9.72 1.89 -1.30
C ASP A 55 8.40 2.60 -1.61
N ASN A 56 7.56 2.00 -2.45
CA ASN A 56 6.22 2.52 -2.73
C ASN A 56 5.31 2.51 -1.51
N LEU A 57 5.31 1.43 -0.75
CA LEU A 57 4.52 1.34 0.48
C LEU A 57 4.93 2.43 1.46
N VAL A 58 6.21 2.60 1.70
CA VAL A 58 6.74 3.62 2.64
C VAL A 58 6.37 5.04 2.19
N GLN A 59 6.34 5.30 0.89
CA GLN A 59 5.98 6.62 0.35
C GLN A 59 4.48 6.83 0.15
N SER A 60 3.65 5.82 0.37
CA SER A 60 2.20 5.89 0.11
C SER A 60 1.47 6.92 0.98
N PHE A 61 2.09 7.42 2.06
CA PHE A 61 1.56 8.54 2.84
C PHE A 61 1.27 9.78 1.98
N ARG A 62 1.94 9.94 0.85
CA ARG A 62 1.76 11.07 -0.08
C ARG A 62 0.36 11.10 -0.68
N PHE A 63 -0.30 9.95 -0.86
CA PHE A 63 -1.67 9.87 -1.37
C PHE A 63 -2.69 10.58 -0.46
N ARG A 64 -2.38 10.77 0.82
CA ARG A 64 -3.27 11.52 1.73
C ARG A 64 -3.50 12.96 1.31
N SER A 65 -2.57 13.56 0.56
CA SER A 65 -2.75 14.90 -0.01
C SER A 65 -3.90 15.00 -1.00
N LEU A 66 -4.41 13.86 -1.48
CA LEU A 66 -5.59 13.76 -2.33
C LEU A 66 -6.92 13.89 -1.54
N GLY A 67 -6.86 13.94 -0.21
CA GLY A 67 -8.03 14.14 0.66
C GLY A 67 -8.78 12.86 1.03
N TRP A 68 -8.30 11.68 0.61
CA TRP A 68 -8.95 10.40 0.85
C TRP A 68 -8.04 9.42 1.59
N PRO A 69 -8.62 8.52 2.41
CA PRO A 69 -7.83 7.49 3.08
C PRO A 69 -7.31 6.44 2.11
N THR A 70 -6.14 5.87 2.44
CA THR A 70 -5.55 4.78 1.66
C THR A 70 -5.90 3.43 2.26
N CYS A 71 -6.12 2.44 1.39
CA CYS A 71 -6.24 1.03 1.72
C CYS A 71 -5.00 0.30 1.21
N VAL A 72 -4.38 -0.53 2.04
CA VAL A 72 -3.23 -1.36 1.64
C VAL A 72 -3.57 -2.82 1.84
N THR A 73 -3.42 -3.61 0.78
CA THR A 73 -3.76 -5.03 0.77
C THR A 73 -2.53 -5.88 1.03
N MET A 74 -2.34 -6.35 2.26
CA MET A 74 -1.22 -7.21 2.66
C MET A 74 -1.29 -8.61 2.04
N ALA A 75 -2.48 -9.08 1.71
CA ALA A 75 -2.67 -10.38 1.06
C ALA A 75 -1.87 -10.53 -0.25
N SER A 76 -1.56 -9.42 -0.91
CA SER A 76 -0.73 -9.39 -2.12
C SER A 76 0.76 -9.65 -1.84
N SER A 77 1.18 -9.68 -0.59
CA SER A 77 2.57 -9.98 -0.20
C SER A 77 3.05 -11.36 -0.69
N VAL A 78 2.14 -12.29 -0.95
CA VAL A 78 2.46 -13.60 -1.54
C VAL A 78 3.21 -13.48 -2.87
N TYR A 79 2.92 -12.45 -3.67
CA TYR A 79 3.62 -12.20 -4.93
C TYR A 79 5.06 -11.71 -4.75
N LEU A 80 5.38 -11.22 -3.55
CA LEU A 80 6.71 -10.71 -3.20
C LEU A 80 7.53 -11.71 -2.39
N PHE A 81 6.91 -12.40 -1.44
CA PHE A 81 7.60 -13.15 -0.40
C PHE A 81 7.33 -14.67 -0.44
N ARG A 82 6.49 -15.14 -1.35
CA ARG A 82 6.21 -16.58 -1.53
C ARG A 82 5.84 -17.26 -0.20
N ASP A 83 6.63 -18.26 0.20
CA ASP A 83 6.38 -19.05 1.40
C ASP A 83 6.51 -18.23 2.70
N GLU A 84 7.28 -17.13 2.68
CA GLU A 84 7.47 -16.22 3.80
C GLU A 84 6.41 -15.10 3.89
N ALA A 85 5.41 -15.13 3.01
CA ALA A 85 4.39 -14.08 2.92
C ALA A 85 3.67 -13.82 4.26
N ARG A 86 3.39 -14.87 5.03
CA ARG A 86 2.70 -14.75 6.33
C ARG A 86 3.51 -14.01 7.39
N VAL A 87 4.83 -14.20 7.37
CA VAL A 87 5.76 -13.50 8.27
C VAL A 87 5.95 -12.06 7.79
N ALA A 88 6.18 -11.89 6.49
CA ALA A 88 6.38 -10.59 5.87
C ALA A 88 5.14 -9.69 6.01
N GLU A 89 3.94 -10.27 6.01
CA GLU A 89 2.68 -9.54 6.12
C GLU A 89 2.60 -8.68 7.40
N THR A 90 3.09 -9.19 8.53
CA THR A 90 3.15 -8.42 9.79
C THR A 90 4.12 -7.26 9.71
N ALA A 91 5.30 -7.46 9.13
CA ALA A 91 6.29 -6.39 8.94
C ALA A 91 5.78 -5.31 7.98
N MET A 92 5.16 -5.72 6.87
CA MET A 92 4.56 -4.79 5.91
C MET A 92 3.39 -4.02 6.51
N ALA A 93 2.61 -4.62 7.42
CA ALA A 93 1.54 -3.94 8.13
C ALA A 93 2.08 -2.80 9.02
N VAL A 94 3.23 -2.99 9.68
CA VAL A 94 3.91 -1.91 10.43
C VAL A 94 4.30 -0.76 9.51
N LEU A 95 4.90 -1.05 8.36
CA LEU A 95 5.26 -0.03 7.37
C LEU A 95 4.02 0.69 6.84
N ALA A 96 2.90 -0.03 6.61
CA ALA A 96 1.65 0.58 6.17
C ALA A 96 1.08 1.56 7.21
N VAL A 97 1.17 1.23 8.52
CA VAL A 97 0.77 2.16 9.58
C VAL A 97 1.66 3.40 9.59
N GLN A 98 2.96 3.24 9.46
CA GLN A 98 3.89 4.38 9.39
C GLN A 98 3.66 5.23 8.14
N ALA A 99 3.30 4.61 7.04
CA ALA A 99 2.86 5.29 5.82
C ALA A 99 1.42 5.84 5.93
N ARG A 100 0.82 5.78 7.13
CA ARG A 100 -0.51 6.33 7.45
C ARG A 100 -1.66 5.72 6.64
N ALA A 101 -1.58 4.43 6.33
CA ALA A 101 -2.71 3.70 5.76
C ALA A 101 -3.93 3.78 6.70
N GLY A 102 -5.08 4.08 6.14
CA GLY A 102 -6.33 4.14 6.89
C GLY A 102 -7.03 2.79 7.03
N LEU A 103 -6.73 1.87 6.12
CA LEU A 103 -7.25 0.50 6.12
C LEU A 103 -6.17 -0.47 5.68
N ILE A 104 -6.03 -1.57 6.42
CA ILE A 104 -5.14 -2.67 6.07
C ILE A 104 -6.00 -3.93 5.87
N ARG A 105 -5.91 -4.50 4.68
CA ARG A 105 -6.57 -5.76 4.36
C ARG A 105 -5.58 -6.90 4.47
N SER A 106 -5.88 -7.90 5.30
CA SER A 106 -5.01 -9.05 5.60
C SER A 106 -5.79 -10.36 5.61
N HIS A 107 -5.12 -11.46 5.24
CA HIS A 107 -5.62 -12.83 5.47
C HIS A 107 -5.25 -13.36 6.87
N GLU A 108 -4.30 -12.73 7.53
CA GLU A 108 -3.74 -13.13 8.84
C GLU A 108 -4.15 -12.14 9.94
N VAL A 109 -5.43 -11.76 9.99
CA VAL A 109 -5.94 -10.72 10.92
C VAL A 109 -5.52 -10.99 12.36
N ALA A 110 -5.63 -12.25 12.82
CA ALA A 110 -5.26 -12.63 14.19
C ALA A 110 -3.77 -12.41 14.52
N ARG A 111 -2.90 -12.37 13.51
CA ARG A 111 -1.46 -12.11 13.67
C ARG A 111 -1.13 -10.63 13.49
N VAL A 112 -1.81 -9.97 12.57
CA VAL A 112 -1.56 -8.57 12.23
C VAL A 112 -2.15 -7.65 13.28
N GLN A 113 -3.35 -7.91 13.78
CA GLN A 113 -4.04 -7.02 14.72
C GLN A 113 -3.21 -6.71 15.99
N PRO A 114 -2.64 -7.67 16.72
CA PRO A 114 -1.84 -7.35 17.90
C PRO A 114 -0.61 -6.48 17.59
N VAL A 115 -0.01 -6.66 16.40
CA VAL A 115 1.12 -5.84 15.95
C VAL A 115 0.67 -4.41 15.69
N LEU A 116 -0.48 -4.23 15.04
CA LEU A 116 -1.05 -2.90 14.81
C LEU A 116 -1.42 -2.20 16.11
N ASP A 117 -2.03 -2.91 17.05
CA ASP A 117 -2.36 -2.37 18.36
C ASP A 117 -1.11 -1.86 19.08
N MET A 118 -0.03 -2.65 19.06
CA MET A 118 1.25 -2.26 19.66
C MET A 118 1.84 -1.00 18.98
N VAL A 119 1.88 -0.98 17.67
CA VAL A 119 2.46 0.16 16.92
C VAL A 119 1.66 1.43 17.12
N THR A 120 0.34 1.34 17.17
CA THR A 120 -0.53 2.51 17.38
C THR A 120 -0.45 3.02 18.84
N MET A 121 -0.21 2.15 19.81
CA MET A 121 0.03 2.55 21.22
C MET A 121 1.36 3.29 21.40
N CYS A 122 2.35 3.02 20.56
CA CYS A 122 3.67 3.66 20.61
C CYS A 122 3.78 4.94 19.78
N ALA A 123 2.75 5.24 19.00
CA ALA A 123 2.77 6.38 18.08
C ALA A 123 2.43 7.74 18.75
#